data_6b928495cad538aced7f922964bb9932
#
_entry.id   6b928495cad538aced7f922964bb9932
#
_cell.length_a   1.000
_cell.length_b   1.000
_cell.length_c   1.000
_cell.angle_alpha   90.00
_cell.angle_beta   90.00
_cell.angle_gamma   90.00
#
_symmetry.space_group_name_H-M   'P 1'
#
loop_
_entity.id
_entity.type
_entity.pdbx_description
1 polymer ?
#
loop_
_entity_poly.entity_id
_entity_poly.type
_entity_poly.pdbx_seq_one_letter_code
_entity_poly.pdbx_strand_id
1 'polypeptide(L)'
;IEILDILRDKTDLQFKREADANVIRENNHVVIKEFYPMNLLQKLSMQKESVDDWRQLVESIYIDWNYDGETMRPAVCDIPGKDELVSGVYEIPSSATRIKIKITDLLSESLELEV
;
A
#
# COMPACT_ATOMS: atom_id res chain seq x y z
N ILE A 1 -17.14 8.39 0.84
CA ILE A 1 -17.32 9.84 0.86
C ILE A 1 -16.28 10.52 1.73
N GLU A 2 -16.06 10.03 2.95
CA GLU A 2 -15.00 10.56 3.80
C GLU A 2 -13.63 10.44 3.15
N ILE A 3 -13.39 9.31 2.50
CA ILE A 3 -12.15 9.07 1.76
C ILE A 3 -12.01 10.10 0.64
N LEU A 4 -13.09 10.39 -0.07
CA LEU A 4 -13.07 11.37 -1.15
C LEU A 4 -12.77 12.78 -0.63
N ASP A 5 -13.29 13.15 0.53
CA ASP A 5 -13.00 14.44 1.12
C ASP A 5 -11.52 14.55 1.49
N ILE A 6 -10.95 13.50 2.08
CA ILE A 6 -9.53 13.46 2.41
C ILE A 6 -8.69 13.58 1.15
N LEU A 7 -9.04 12.86 0.09
CA LEU A 7 -8.31 12.91 -1.17
C LEU A 7 -8.40 14.28 -1.82
N ARG A 8 -9.56 14.92 -1.72
CA ARG A 8 -9.75 16.27 -2.26
C ARG A 8 -8.82 17.26 -1.58
N ASP A 9 -8.77 17.21 -0.26
CA ASP A 9 -7.90 18.11 0.50
C ASP A 9 -6.43 17.91 0.12
N LYS A 10 -5.99 16.67 0.00
CA LYS A 10 -4.62 16.39 -0.41
C LYS A 10 -4.34 16.85 -1.82
N THR A 11 -5.29 16.65 -2.72
CA THR A 11 -5.14 17.06 -4.11
C THR A 11 -5.04 18.58 -4.22
N ASP A 12 -5.87 19.29 -3.48
CA ASP A 12 -5.85 20.76 -3.48
C ASP A 12 -4.52 21.31 -2.99
N LEU A 13 -3.94 20.64 -1.98
CA LEU A 13 -2.70 21.11 -1.39
C LEU A 13 -1.48 20.80 -2.26
N GLN A 14 -1.47 19.65 -2.94
CA GLN A 14 -0.29 19.14 -3.59
C GLN A 14 -0.37 19.06 -5.09
N PHE A 15 -1.56 19.04 -5.65
CA PHE A 15 -1.79 18.86 -7.08
C PHE A 15 -1.19 17.54 -7.59
N LYS A 16 -1.03 16.57 -6.71
CA LYS A 16 -0.45 15.27 -7.04
C LYS A 16 -1.43 14.16 -6.78
N ARG A 17 -1.24 13.07 -7.51
CA ARG A 17 -2.05 11.87 -7.40
C ARG A 17 -1.21 10.70 -6.89
N GLU A 18 -0.52 10.92 -5.80
CA GLU A 18 0.29 9.89 -5.19
C GLU A 18 -0.54 9.05 -4.24
N ALA A 19 -0.23 7.75 -4.21
CA ALA A 19 -0.83 6.86 -3.23
C ALA A 19 -0.33 7.23 -1.83
N ASP A 20 -1.12 6.91 -0.82
CA ASP A 20 -0.76 7.11 0.57
C ASP A 20 -1.15 5.87 1.36
N ALA A 21 -0.43 5.58 2.42
CA ALA A 21 -0.69 4.41 3.24
C ALA A 21 -0.30 4.64 4.69
N ASN A 22 -1.02 3.98 5.60
CA ASN A 22 -0.70 3.97 7.00
C ASN A 22 -0.14 2.59 7.35
N VAL A 23 1.18 2.50 7.52
CA VAL A 23 1.89 1.26 7.81
C VAL A 23 2.64 1.42 9.11
N ILE A 24 2.46 0.49 10.03
CA ILE A 24 3.08 0.54 11.35
C ILE A 24 3.76 -0.79 11.68
N ARG A 25 4.62 -0.75 12.71
CA ARG A 25 5.16 -1.96 13.33
C ARG A 25 4.40 -2.22 14.61
N GLU A 26 3.89 -3.42 14.76
CA GLU A 26 3.11 -3.80 15.93
C GLU A 26 3.34 -5.27 16.24
N ASN A 27 3.70 -5.58 17.49
CA ASN A 27 3.92 -6.96 17.94
C ASN A 27 4.83 -7.77 17.04
N ASN A 28 5.95 -7.16 16.61
CA ASN A 28 6.93 -7.79 15.73
C ASN A 28 6.36 -8.12 14.34
N HIS A 29 5.37 -7.35 13.91
CA HIS A 29 4.79 -7.45 12.57
C HIS A 29 4.76 -6.09 11.90
N VAL A 30 4.85 -6.10 10.57
CA VAL A 30 4.52 -4.95 9.74
C VAL A 30 3.03 -5.07 9.44
N VAL A 31 2.28 -4.03 9.80
CA VAL A 31 0.82 -4.02 9.64
C VAL A 31 0.43 -2.84 8.77
N ILE A 32 -0.23 -3.12 7.66
CA ILE A 32 -0.81 -2.08 6.81
C ILE A 32 -2.23 -1.84 7.29
N LYS A 33 -2.46 -0.66 7.86
CA LYS A 33 -3.78 -0.31 8.39
C LYS A 33 -4.70 0.22 7.32
N GLU A 34 -4.17 1.04 6.42
CA GLU A 34 -4.94 1.71 5.39
C GLU A 34 -4.07 1.94 4.16
N PHE A 35 -4.69 2.00 3.00
CA PHE A 35 -4.02 2.26 1.74
C PHE A 35 -4.95 3.08 0.84
N TYR A 36 -4.48 4.22 0.37
CA TYR A 36 -5.24 5.15 -0.45
C TYR A 36 -4.54 5.39 -1.78
N PRO A 37 -4.75 4.54 -2.78
CA PRO A 37 -4.21 4.78 -4.13
C PRO A 37 -5.08 5.83 -4.82
N MET A 38 -4.64 7.08 -4.79
CA MET A 38 -5.47 8.23 -5.16
C MET A 38 -6.05 8.15 -6.57
N ASN A 39 -5.24 7.76 -7.55
CA ASN A 39 -5.72 7.67 -8.93
C ASN A 39 -6.79 6.59 -9.09
N LEU A 40 -6.57 5.42 -8.46
CA LEU A 40 -7.54 4.34 -8.51
C LEU A 40 -8.83 4.71 -7.81
N LEU A 41 -8.74 5.32 -6.61
CA LEU A 41 -9.93 5.74 -5.87
C LEU A 41 -10.72 6.78 -6.64
N GLN A 42 -10.04 7.71 -7.30
CA GLN A 42 -10.73 8.71 -8.12
C GLN A 42 -11.46 8.05 -9.28
N LYS A 43 -10.82 7.09 -9.94
CA LYS A 43 -11.44 6.36 -11.05
C LYS A 43 -12.68 5.58 -10.59
N LEU A 44 -12.58 4.91 -9.44
CA LEU A 44 -13.70 4.15 -8.88
C LEU A 44 -14.86 5.09 -8.49
N SER A 45 -14.53 6.25 -7.95
CA SER A 45 -15.54 7.26 -7.61
C SER A 45 -16.29 7.72 -8.86
N MET A 46 -15.57 7.93 -9.96
CA MET A 46 -16.20 8.32 -11.22
C MET A 46 -17.11 7.23 -11.76
N GLN A 47 -16.81 5.97 -11.47
CA GLN A 47 -17.61 4.83 -11.87
C GLN A 47 -18.69 4.48 -10.85
N LYS A 48 -18.73 5.22 -9.74
CA LYS A 48 -19.69 5.00 -8.64
C LYS A 48 -19.55 3.64 -7.99
N GLU A 49 -18.34 3.11 -7.96
CA GLU A 49 -18.06 1.86 -7.28
C GLU A 49 -17.71 2.12 -5.82
N SER A 50 -17.98 1.15 -4.96
CA SER A 50 -17.65 1.24 -3.54
C SER A 50 -16.51 0.28 -3.19
N VAL A 51 -15.75 0.63 -2.17
CA VAL A 51 -14.65 -0.19 -1.68
C VAL A 51 -14.79 -0.35 -0.17
N ASP A 52 -14.97 -1.58 0.29
CA ASP A 52 -15.15 -1.88 1.70
C ASP A 52 -13.84 -2.20 2.41
N ASP A 53 -12.86 -2.71 1.66
CA ASP A 53 -11.58 -3.15 2.21
C ASP A 53 -10.46 -2.65 1.29
N TRP A 54 -9.48 -1.94 1.87
CA TRP A 54 -8.35 -1.41 1.09
C TRP A 54 -7.58 -2.51 0.33
N ARG A 55 -7.60 -3.74 0.83
CA ARG A 55 -6.92 -4.86 0.18
C ARG A 55 -7.49 -5.16 -1.20
N GLN A 56 -8.73 -4.79 -1.46
CA GLN A 56 -9.35 -4.94 -2.78
C GLN A 56 -8.68 -4.06 -3.84
N LEU A 57 -7.93 -3.05 -3.41
CA LEU A 57 -7.27 -2.09 -4.31
C LEU A 57 -5.84 -2.50 -4.63
N VAL A 58 -5.31 -3.53 -3.99
CA VAL A 58 -3.91 -3.90 -4.08
C VAL A 58 -3.72 -5.06 -5.05
N GLU A 59 -2.78 -4.89 -5.97
CA GLU A 59 -2.34 -5.95 -6.87
C GLU A 59 -1.29 -6.82 -6.21
N SER A 60 -0.31 -6.20 -5.53
CA SER A 60 0.79 -6.94 -4.90
C SER A 60 1.46 -6.11 -3.83
N ILE A 61 2.13 -6.81 -2.90
CA ILE A 61 2.95 -6.20 -1.86
C ILE A 61 4.30 -6.91 -1.84
N TYR A 62 5.37 -6.12 -1.86
CA TYR A 62 6.73 -6.61 -1.76
C TYR A 62 7.40 -6.00 -0.54
N ILE A 63 8.15 -6.80 0.20
CA ILE A 63 8.86 -6.34 1.39
C ILE A 63 10.31 -6.78 1.34
N ASP A 64 11.21 -5.82 1.51
CA ASP A 64 12.64 -6.06 1.67
C ASP A 64 12.98 -5.80 3.14
N TRP A 65 13.39 -6.86 3.84
CA TRP A 65 13.71 -6.76 5.27
C TRP A 65 15.07 -6.12 5.54
N ASN A 66 15.91 -6.06 4.53
CA ASN A 66 17.30 -5.59 4.67
C ASN A 66 17.65 -4.66 3.50
N TYR A 67 16.81 -3.64 3.31
CA TYR A 67 17.00 -2.67 2.25
C TYR A 67 18.32 -1.94 2.41
N ASP A 68 19.11 -1.85 1.34
CA ASP A 68 20.44 -1.23 1.36
C ASP A 68 20.44 0.27 1.07
N GLY A 69 19.27 0.85 0.80
CA GLY A 69 19.14 2.25 0.47
C GLY A 69 19.19 2.56 -1.02
N GLU A 70 19.47 1.58 -1.86
CA GLU A 70 19.58 1.78 -3.30
C GLU A 70 18.66 0.85 -4.09
N THR A 71 18.78 -0.45 -3.88
CA THR A 71 18.03 -1.44 -4.65
C THR A 71 17.17 -2.29 -3.73
N MET A 72 15.88 -2.35 -4.04
CA MET A 72 14.96 -3.20 -3.30
C MET A 72 15.08 -4.64 -3.76
N ARG A 73 15.33 -5.54 -2.80
CA ARG A 73 15.42 -6.98 -3.03
C ARG A 73 14.37 -7.68 -2.19
N PRO A 74 13.15 -7.87 -2.71
CA PRO A 74 12.05 -8.37 -1.90
C PRO A 74 12.30 -9.78 -1.36
N ALA A 75 12.10 -9.95 -0.06
CA ALA A 75 12.06 -11.25 0.58
C ALA A 75 10.63 -11.76 0.68
N VAL A 76 9.65 -10.85 0.69
CA VAL A 76 8.23 -11.19 0.68
C VAL A 76 7.63 -10.69 -0.62
N CYS A 77 6.90 -11.58 -1.30
CA CYS A 77 6.17 -11.25 -2.52
C CYS A 77 4.73 -11.72 -2.32
N ASP A 78 3.87 -10.83 -1.86
CA ASP A 78 2.45 -11.15 -1.64
C ASP A 78 1.67 -10.77 -2.88
N ILE A 79 1.50 -11.75 -3.76
CA ILE A 79 0.81 -11.58 -5.05
C ILE A 79 -0.40 -12.51 -5.02
N PRO A 80 -1.57 -11.99 -4.60
CA PRO A 80 -2.75 -12.84 -4.49
C PRO A 80 -3.24 -13.31 -5.85
N GLY A 81 -3.80 -14.50 -5.87
CA GLY A 81 -4.45 -15.02 -7.06
C GLY A 81 -5.82 -14.39 -7.26
N LYS A 82 -6.52 -14.89 -8.27
CA LYS A 82 -7.88 -14.43 -8.56
C LYS A 82 -8.78 -14.71 -7.36
N ASP A 83 -9.55 -13.71 -6.95
CA ASP A 83 -10.47 -13.78 -5.81
C ASP A 83 -9.79 -13.91 -4.45
N GLU A 84 -8.48 -13.62 -4.39
CA GLU A 84 -7.74 -13.59 -3.15
C GLU A 84 -7.30 -12.16 -2.83
N LEU A 85 -6.98 -11.92 -1.55
CA LEU A 85 -6.51 -10.61 -1.09
C LEU A 85 -5.13 -10.75 -0.45
N VAL A 86 -4.35 -9.65 -0.49
CA VAL A 86 -3.08 -9.61 0.22
C VAL A 86 -3.32 -9.73 1.73
N SER A 87 -2.32 -10.22 2.46
CA SER A 87 -2.44 -10.39 3.91
C SER A 87 -2.53 -9.06 4.64
N GLY A 88 -1.65 -8.14 4.33
CA GLY A 88 -1.57 -6.85 5.02
C GLY A 88 -0.87 -6.92 6.36
N VAL A 89 -0.52 -8.11 6.85
CA VAL A 89 0.20 -8.33 8.11
C VAL A 89 1.33 -9.29 7.84
N TYR A 90 2.58 -8.89 8.17
CA TYR A 90 3.77 -9.68 7.84
C TYR A 90 4.71 -9.75 9.02
N GLU A 91 5.10 -10.96 9.41
CA GLU A 91 6.01 -11.16 10.51
C GLU A 91 7.41 -10.67 10.18
N ILE A 92 8.01 -9.91 11.08
CA ILE A 92 9.35 -9.34 10.90
C ILE A 92 10.37 -10.39 11.36
N PRO A 93 11.30 -10.83 10.48
CA PRO A 93 12.33 -11.76 10.89
C PRO A 93 13.33 -11.10 11.86
N SER A 94 13.95 -11.92 12.71
CA SER A 94 14.91 -11.40 13.69
C SER A 94 16.14 -10.78 13.04
N SER A 95 16.43 -11.12 11.80
CA SER A 95 17.56 -10.59 11.04
C SER A 95 17.26 -9.29 10.31
N ALA A 96 16.02 -8.77 10.41
CA ALA A 96 15.63 -7.57 9.71
C ALA A 96 16.41 -6.35 10.20
N THR A 97 16.83 -5.49 9.27
CA THR A 97 17.56 -4.27 9.58
C THR A 97 16.76 -3.05 9.13
N ARG A 98 16.66 -2.82 7.84
CA ARG A 98 15.96 -1.67 7.27
C ARG A 98 14.85 -2.19 6.38
N ILE A 99 13.61 -1.87 6.71
CA ILE A 99 12.45 -2.47 6.04
C ILE A 99 11.89 -1.49 5.02
N LYS A 100 11.78 -1.95 3.78
CA LYS A 100 11.11 -1.20 2.72
C LYS A 100 9.96 -2.00 2.17
N ILE A 101 8.82 -1.33 1.97
CA ILE A 101 7.60 -1.93 1.43
C ILE A 101 7.25 -1.25 0.12
N LYS A 102 6.84 -2.05 -0.85
CA LYS A 102 6.30 -1.56 -2.11
C LYS A 102 4.90 -2.11 -2.28
N ILE A 103 3.92 -1.22 -2.34
CA ILE A 103 2.52 -1.58 -2.53
C ILE A 103 2.12 -1.14 -3.94
N THR A 104 1.68 -2.09 -4.76
CA THR A 104 1.25 -1.81 -6.13
C THR A 104 -0.27 -1.95 -6.20
N ASP A 105 -0.93 -0.94 -6.74
CA ASP A 105 -2.38 -0.94 -6.87
C ASP A 105 -2.83 -1.59 -8.18
N LEU A 106 -4.15 -1.66 -8.38
CA LEU A 106 -4.73 -2.31 -9.56
C LEU A 106 -4.48 -1.55 -10.87
N LEU A 107 -3.99 -0.31 -10.81
CA LEU A 107 -3.56 0.46 -11.96
C LEU A 107 -2.07 0.30 -12.22
N SER A 108 -1.41 -0.59 -11.50
CA SER A 108 0.04 -0.84 -11.57
C SER A 108 0.88 0.36 -11.13
N GLU A 109 0.30 1.25 -10.34
CA GLU A 109 1.04 2.33 -9.71
C GLU A 109 1.53 1.86 -8.34
N SER A 110 2.75 2.25 -7.97
CA SER A 110 3.38 1.76 -6.76
C SER A 110 3.68 2.87 -5.77
N LEU A 111 3.53 2.53 -4.49
CA LEU A 111 3.96 3.35 -3.37
C LEU A 111 5.08 2.60 -2.66
N GLU A 112 6.23 3.26 -2.50
CA GLU A 112 7.35 2.69 -1.75
C GLU A 112 7.56 3.50 -0.49
N LEU A 113 7.73 2.81 0.63
CA LEU A 113 7.98 3.47 1.92
C LEU A 113 8.83 2.60 2.82
N GLU A 114 9.47 3.24 3.79
CA GLU A 114 10.24 2.54 4.82
C GLU A 114 9.46 2.55 6.13
N VAL A 115 9.61 1.46 6.85
CA VAL A 115 8.86 1.25 8.09
C VAL A 115 9.79 1.20 9.30
#